data_5733ee8f9e3b38a1e2e143383a980a8b
#
_entry.id   5733ee8f9e3b38a1e2e143383a980a8b
#
_cell.length_a   1.000
_cell.length_b   1.000
_cell.length_c   1.000
_cell.angle_alpha   90.00
_cell.angle_beta   90.00
_cell.angle_gamma   90.00
#
_symmetry.space_group_name_H-M   'P 1'
#
loop_
_entity.id
_entity.type
_entity.pdbx_description
1 polymer ?
#
loop_
_entity_poly.entity_id
_entity_poly.type
_entity_poly.pdbx_seq_one_letter_code
_entity_poly.pdbx_strand_id
1 'polypeptide(L)'
;LRSALRKCGISVFEDSRRPVDASPIVALVLSAAQIACKGFDTEAVMRYLKTELAGLSVDETAEVENYCYLWQINYGDWLHEWDKNPSGFGEFTDSDAEELQRLNELRLRIISPLCRLRDKLAEGLTGGEAAQALLDLLEGINAPENIRLLAGRLAEQVEEGRALELDRIWELLMDMLDSLETVSRDRVLSPKKFLDLLKLMMNIRTVGSLPQGLDEVTIGSADRIR
;
A
#
# COMPACT_ATOMS: atom_id res chain seq x y z
N LEU A 1 -11.84 20.67 18.02
CA LEU A 1 -11.26 20.78 19.35
C LEU A 1 -9.73 20.80 19.28
N ARG A 2 -9.09 19.78 18.64
CA ARG A 2 -7.62 19.66 18.48
C ARG A 2 -6.96 20.92 17.88
N SER A 3 -7.53 21.45 16.77
CA SER A 3 -7.02 22.66 16.13
C SER A 3 -7.12 23.90 17.02
N ALA A 4 -8.17 24.00 17.86
CA ALA A 4 -8.32 25.09 18.80
C ALA A 4 -7.31 25.02 19.94
N LEU A 5 -7.09 23.85 20.52
CA LEU A 5 -6.11 23.65 21.60
C LEU A 5 -4.66 23.88 21.12
N ARG A 6 -4.31 23.39 19.92
CA ARG A 6 -2.99 23.69 19.31
C ARG A 6 -2.78 25.19 19.07
N LYS A 7 -3.82 25.94 18.63
CA LYS A 7 -3.73 27.40 18.47
C LYS A 7 -3.48 28.12 19.81
N CYS A 8 -3.88 27.52 20.91
CA CYS A 8 -3.62 28.00 22.27
C CYS A 8 -2.27 27.51 22.84
N GLY A 9 -1.44 26.84 22.05
CA GLY A 9 -0.14 26.30 22.52
C GLY A 9 -0.25 25.08 23.44
N ILE A 10 -1.43 24.43 23.49
CA ILE A 10 -1.68 23.28 24.35
C ILE A 10 -1.38 22.01 23.55
N SER A 11 -0.42 21.21 24.04
CA SER A 11 -0.11 19.88 23.50
C SER A 11 -1.27 18.93 23.74
N VAL A 12 -1.70 18.23 22.69
CA VAL A 12 -2.88 17.36 22.74
C VAL A 12 -2.50 15.97 22.27
N PHE A 13 -2.72 14.99 23.13
CA PHE A 13 -2.72 13.58 22.81
C PHE A 13 -4.15 13.12 22.49
N GLU A 14 -4.33 12.49 21.34
CA GLU A 14 -5.62 11.90 20.96
C GLU A 14 -5.49 10.37 21.05
N ASP A 15 -6.16 9.77 22.02
CA ASP A 15 -6.30 8.30 22.11
C ASP A 15 -7.28 7.83 21.03
N SER A 16 -6.86 7.94 19.77
CA SER A 16 -7.57 7.39 18.63
C SER A 16 -6.89 6.11 18.18
N ARG A 17 -7.50 4.97 18.51
CA ARG A 17 -7.13 3.72 17.84
C ARG A 17 -7.65 3.80 16.41
N ARG A 18 -6.77 4.12 15.48
CA ARG A 18 -7.13 3.98 14.06
C ARG A 18 -6.99 2.52 13.67
N PRO A 19 -7.97 2.00 12.92
CA PRO A 19 -7.80 0.68 12.32
C PRO A 19 -6.53 0.69 11.44
N VAL A 20 -5.73 -0.35 11.54
CA VAL A 20 -4.47 -0.49 10.79
C VAL A 20 -4.72 -0.53 9.27
N ASP A 21 -5.93 -0.95 8.87
CA ASP A 21 -6.40 -1.00 7.48
C ASP A 21 -6.46 0.38 6.77
N ALA A 22 -6.50 1.49 7.53
CA ALA A 22 -6.40 2.84 6.99
C ALA A 22 -4.95 3.28 6.66
N SER A 23 -3.95 2.45 6.99
CA SER A 23 -2.55 2.77 6.69
C SER A 23 -2.20 2.51 5.23
N PRO A 24 -1.41 3.41 4.58
CA PRO A 24 -0.91 3.17 3.23
C PRO A 24 -0.05 1.91 3.12
N ILE A 25 0.68 1.52 4.18
CA ILE A 25 1.48 0.28 4.19
C ILE A 25 0.57 -0.95 4.10
N VAL A 26 -0.50 -0.98 4.88
CA VAL A 26 -1.46 -2.09 4.86
C VAL A 26 -2.22 -2.11 3.54
N ALA A 27 -2.64 -0.96 3.03
CA ALA A 27 -3.29 -0.86 1.73
C ALA A 27 -2.39 -1.37 0.60
N LEU A 28 -1.09 -1.04 0.62
CA LEU A 28 -0.09 -1.55 -0.32
C LEU A 28 -0.04 -3.08 -0.31
N VAL A 29 0.20 -3.68 0.85
CA VAL A 29 0.38 -5.13 1.01
C VAL A 29 -0.89 -5.90 0.66
N LEU A 30 -2.05 -5.45 1.15
CA LEU A 30 -3.33 -6.10 0.85
C LEU A 30 -3.72 -5.99 -0.62
N SER A 31 -3.47 -4.84 -1.25
CA SER A 31 -3.75 -4.65 -2.69
C SER A 31 -2.81 -5.51 -3.53
N ALA A 32 -1.51 -5.56 -3.22
CA ALA A 32 -0.54 -6.40 -3.91
C ALA A 32 -0.93 -7.89 -3.80
N ALA A 33 -1.25 -8.37 -2.59
CA ALA A 33 -1.70 -9.74 -2.38
C ALA A 33 -3.03 -10.03 -3.09
N GLN A 34 -3.97 -9.06 -3.12
CA GLN A 34 -5.22 -9.20 -3.85
C GLN A 34 -5.00 -9.33 -5.35
N ILE A 35 -4.14 -8.48 -5.94
CA ILE A 35 -3.78 -8.52 -7.36
C ILE A 35 -3.13 -9.87 -7.69
N ALA A 36 -2.15 -10.31 -6.90
CA ALA A 36 -1.46 -11.56 -7.12
C ALA A 36 -2.39 -12.79 -7.03
N CYS A 37 -3.38 -12.78 -6.11
CA CYS A 37 -4.27 -13.91 -5.88
C CYS A 37 -5.54 -13.92 -6.75
N LYS A 38 -6.00 -12.76 -7.24
CA LYS A 38 -7.29 -12.61 -7.93
C LYS A 38 -7.17 -12.06 -9.35
N GLY A 39 -5.99 -11.55 -9.73
CA GLY A 39 -5.73 -10.91 -11.01
C GLY A 39 -5.69 -9.38 -10.92
N PHE A 40 -5.32 -8.77 -12.03
CA PHE A 40 -5.06 -7.34 -12.17
C PHE A 40 -6.35 -6.54 -12.35
N ASP A 41 -7.25 -6.60 -11.36
CA ASP A 41 -8.38 -5.68 -11.29
C ASP A 41 -7.88 -4.24 -11.14
N THR A 42 -8.31 -3.36 -12.05
CA THR A 42 -7.78 -1.98 -12.11
C THR A 42 -8.07 -1.19 -10.83
N GLU A 43 -9.19 -1.43 -10.15
CA GLU A 43 -9.45 -0.78 -8.86
C GLU A 43 -8.42 -1.21 -7.81
N ALA A 44 -8.05 -2.49 -7.78
CA ALA A 44 -7.02 -3.00 -6.86
C ALA A 44 -5.63 -2.44 -7.21
N VAL A 45 -5.30 -2.34 -8.52
CA VAL A 45 -4.03 -1.72 -8.97
C VAL A 45 -3.99 -0.23 -8.61
N MET A 46 -5.08 0.52 -8.83
CA MET A 46 -5.11 1.94 -8.44
C MET A 46 -5.01 2.11 -6.92
N ARG A 47 -5.63 1.24 -6.13
CA ARG A 47 -5.47 1.25 -4.66
C ARG A 47 -4.03 1.00 -4.24
N TYR A 48 -3.33 0.10 -4.91
CA TYR A 48 -1.91 -0.17 -4.72
C TYR A 48 -1.04 1.06 -5.06
N LEU A 49 -1.27 1.69 -6.21
CA LEU A 49 -0.50 2.85 -6.67
C LEU A 49 -0.73 4.09 -5.81
N LYS A 50 -1.98 4.37 -5.43
CA LYS A 50 -2.37 5.54 -4.61
C LYS A 50 -1.89 5.49 -3.15
N THR A 51 -1.18 4.44 -2.76
CA THR A 51 -0.47 4.42 -1.48
C THR A 51 0.77 5.32 -1.46
N GLU A 52 1.26 5.76 -2.63
CA GLU A 52 2.53 6.47 -2.83
C GLU A 52 3.77 5.65 -2.43
N LEU A 53 3.58 4.36 -2.15
CA LEU A 53 4.65 3.45 -1.73
C LEU A 53 5.08 2.47 -2.84
N ALA A 54 4.34 2.46 -3.95
CA ALA A 54 4.54 1.51 -5.05
C ALA A 54 5.67 1.90 -6.04
N GLY A 55 6.43 2.96 -5.74
CA GLY A 55 7.57 3.39 -6.55
C GLY A 55 7.22 4.25 -7.77
N LEU A 56 5.97 4.75 -7.86
CA LEU A 56 5.54 5.76 -8.83
C LEU A 56 5.25 7.08 -8.12
N SER A 57 5.48 8.19 -8.83
CA SER A 57 5.05 9.51 -8.39
C SER A 57 3.52 9.66 -8.48
N VAL A 58 3.00 10.72 -7.86
CA VAL A 58 1.56 11.06 -7.96
C VAL A 58 1.17 11.36 -9.40
N ASP A 59 2.03 12.09 -10.13
CA ASP A 59 1.80 12.45 -11.54
C ASP A 59 1.83 11.21 -12.45
N GLU A 60 2.83 10.33 -12.30
CA GLU A 60 2.90 9.07 -13.03
C GLU A 60 1.67 8.17 -12.75
N THR A 61 1.21 8.16 -11.50
CA THR A 61 -0.01 7.42 -11.12
C THR A 61 -1.24 8.00 -11.79
N ALA A 62 -1.36 9.33 -11.85
CA ALA A 62 -2.48 10.01 -12.51
C ALA A 62 -2.49 9.77 -14.03
N GLU A 63 -1.33 9.78 -14.69
CA GLU A 63 -1.20 9.45 -16.11
C GLU A 63 -1.71 8.03 -16.41
N VAL A 64 -1.26 7.05 -15.62
CA VAL A 64 -1.70 5.65 -15.74
C VAL A 64 -3.19 5.52 -15.46
N GLU A 65 -3.71 6.19 -14.42
CA GLU A 65 -5.14 6.17 -14.08
C GLU A 65 -6.00 6.74 -15.22
N ASN A 66 -5.58 7.88 -15.80
CA ASN A 66 -6.29 8.50 -16.92
C ASN A 66 -6.36 7.58 -18.13
N TYR A 67 -5.24 6.94 -18.49
CA TYR A 67 -5.20 5.99 -19.60
C TYR A 67 -6.11 4.78 -19.33
N CYS A 68 -6.00 4.19 -18.14
CA CYS A 68 -6.84 3.06 -17.74
C CYS A 68 -8.33 3.39 -17.73
N TYR A 69 -8.69 4.59 -17.29
CA TYR A 69 -10.07 5.05 -17.29
C TYR A 69 -10.58 5.28 -18.71
N LEU A 70 -9.79 5.92 -19.56
CA LEU A 70 -10.17 6.22 -20.95
C LEU A 70 -10.43 4.95 -21.76
N TRP A 71 -9.57 3.95 -21.61
CA TRP A 71 -9.59 2.73 -22.40
C TRP A 71 -10.19 1.52 -21.67
N GLN A 72 -10.72 1.74 -20.47
CA GLN A 72 -11.36 0.69 -19.64
C GLN A 72 -10.44 -0.52 -19.43
N ILE A 73 -9.13 -0.26 -19.22
CA ILE A 73 -8.12 -1.28 -18.97
C ILE A 73 -8.49 -2.08 -17.74
N ASN A 74 -8.48 -3.41 -17.86
CA ASN A 74 -8.78 -4.28 -16.73
C ASN A 74 -8.19 -5.69 -16.92
N TYR A 75 -7.95 -6.41 -15.82
CA TYR A 75 -7.47 -7.80 -15.79
C TYR A 75 -6.33 -8.10 -16.78
N GLY A 76 -6.61 -8.85 -17.84
CA GLY A 76 -5.64 -9.28 -18.84
C GLY A 76 -4.98 -8.15 -19.62
N ASP A 77 -5.66 -7.01 -19.76
CA ASP A 77 -5.13 -5.85 -20.48
C ASP A 77 -3.85 -5.29 -19.84
N TRP A 78 -3.70 -5.47 -18.52
CA TRP A 78 -2.47 -5.10 -17.82
C TRP A 78 -1.25 -5.90 -18.25
N LEU A 79 -1.45 -7.15 -18.70
CA LEU A 79 -0.39 -8.07 -19.08
C LEU A 79 0.07 -7.92 -20.52
N HIS A 80 -0.70 -7.22 -21.33
CA HIS A 80 -0.40 -6.94 -22.73
C HIS A 80 0.11 -5.51 -22.92
N GLU A 81 0.87 -5.28 -23.95
CA GLU A 81 1.28 -3.94 -24.35
C GLU A 81 0.05 -3.10 -24.73
N TRP A 82 0.02 -1.89 -24.22
CA TRP A 82 -1.04 -0.93 -24.54
C TRP A 82 -0.79 -0.30 -25.91
N ASP A 83 -1.83 -0.20 -26.72
CA ASP A 83 -1.76 0.21 -28.12
C ASP A 83 -2.73 1.33 -28.50
N LYS A 84 -3.53 1.82 -27.51
CA LYS A 84 -4.51 2.86 -27.74
C LYS A 84 -3.90 4.25 -27.63
N ASN A 85 -4.50 5.21 -28.38
CA ASN A 85 -4.05 6.60 -28.36
C ASN A 85 -4.21 7.23 -26.96
N PRO A 86 -3.13 7.69 -26.31
CA PRO A 86 -3.20 8.35 -24.99
C PRO A 86 -4.12 9.57 -24.98
N SER A 87 -4.15 10.34 -26.08
CA SER A 87 -5.02 11.53 -26.26
C SER A 87 -6.50 11.19 -26.53
N GLY A 88 -6.85 9.91 -26.67
CA GLY A 88 -8.23 9.47 -26.90
C GLY A 88 -8.57 9.23 -28.38
N PHE A 89 -9.76 9.65 -28.81
CA PHE A 89 -10.33 9.31 -30.13
C PHE A 89 -9.88 10.24 -31.29
N GLY A 90 -8.70 10.85 -31.20
CA GLY A 90 -8.11 11.70 -32.24
C GLY A 90 -7.18 10.96 -33.19
N GLU A 91 -6.56 11.73 -34.12
CA GLU A 91 -5.44 11.22 -34.92
C GLU A 91 -4.26 10.89 -33.99
N PHE A 92 -3.59 9.77 -34.29
CA PHE A 92 -2.41 9.34 -33.55
C PHE A 92 -1.19 10.12 -34.07
N THR A 93 -0.57 10.90 -33.21
CA THR A 93 0.59 11.74 -33.51
C THR A 93 1.90 11.13 -33.00
N ASP A 94 3.04 11.69 -33.45
CA ASP A 94 4.37 11.27 -32.94
C ASP A 94 4.48 11.50 -31.41
N SER A 95 3.88 12.57 -30.89
CA SER A 95 3.83 12.87 -29.46
C SER A 95 3.03 11.81 -28.70
N ASP A 96 1.92 11.31 -29.29
CA ASP A 96 1.12 10.23 -28.68
C ASP A 96 1.91 8.91 -28.65
N ALA A 97 2.78 8.68 -29.64
CA ALA A 97 3.65 7.50 -29.66
C ALA A 97 4.68 7.54 -28.53
N GLU A 98 5.29 8.68 -28.27
CA GLU A 98 6.24 8.87 -27.16
C GLU A 98 5.54 8.71 -25.80
N GLU A 99 4.35 9.28 -25.63
CA GLU A 99 3.54 9.15 -24.42
C GLU A 99 3.10 7.69 -24.20
N LEU A 100 2.66 7.00 -25.23
CA LEU A 100 2.27 5.59 -25.16
C LEU A 100 3.45 4.69 -24.78
N GLN A 101 4.63 4.95 -25.32
CA GLN A 101 5.85 4.24 -24.94
C GLN A 101 6.12 4.44 -23.44
N ARG A 102 6.07 5.68 -22.95
CA ARG A 102 6.25 6.01 -21.53
C ARG A 102 5.21 5.30 -20.66
N LEU A 103 3.94 5.30 -21.04
CA LEU A 103 2.87 4.60 -20.34
C LEU A 103 3.13 3.09 -20.26
N ASN A 104 3.65 2.48 -21.32
CA ASN A 104 4.04 1.07 -21.32
C ASN A 104 5.25 0.78 -20.41
N GLU A 105 6.20 1.69 -20.31
CA GLU A 105 7.31 1.61 -19.35
C GLU A 105 6.78 1.66 -17.91
N LEU A 106 5.86 2.59 -17.59
CA LEU A 106 5.20 2.67 -16.29
C LEU A 106 4.40 1.39 -16.00
N ARG A 107 3.63 0.90 -16.97
CA ARG A 107 2.91 -0.37 -16.86
C ARG A 107 3.86 -1.51 -16.48
N LEU A 108 4.98 -1.66 -17.15
CA LEU A 108 5.98 -2.70 -16.85
C LEU A 108 6.57 -2.54 -15.44
N ARG A 109 6.84 -1.31 -15.00
CA ARG A 109 7.29 -1.04 -13.62
C ARG A 109 6.27 -1.50 -12.60
N ILE A 110 4.98 -1.32 -12.87
CA ILE A 110 3.87 -1.72 -12.00
C ILE A 110 3.72 -3.24 -11.97
N ILE A 111 3.60 -3.85 -13.16
CA ILE A 111 3.19 -5.27 -13.22
C ILE A 111 4.34 -6.24 -12.92
N SER A 112 5.60 -5.89 -13.20
CA SER A 112 6.72 -6.84 -13.06
C SER A 112 6.89 -7.36 -11.62
N PRO A 113 6.90 -6.53 -10.56
CA PRO A 113 6.98 -7.04 -9.19
C PRO A 113 5.73 -7.82 -8.78
N LEU A 114 4.54 -7.40 -9.23
CA LEU A 114 3.27 -8.06 -8.93
C LEU A 114 3.14 -9.42 -9.64
N CYS A 115 3.63 -9.54 -10.88
CA CYS A 115 3.70 -10.82 -11.59
C CYS A 115 4.63 -11.80 -10.89
N ARG A 116 5.81 -11.36 -10.43
CA ARG A 116 6.72 -12.23 -9.65
C ARG A 116 6.05 -12.76 -8.38
N LEU A 117 5.32 -11.91 -7.66
CA LEU A 117 4.56 -12.34 -6.48
C LEU A 117 3.47 -13.35 -6.87
N ARG A 118 2.68 -13.05 -7.91
CA ARG A 118 1.62 -13.93 -8.43
C ARG A 118 2.17 -15.31 -8.79
N ASP A 119 3.25 -15.34 -9.56
CA ASP A 119 3.81 -16.58 -10.09
C ASP A 119 4.36 -17.47 -8.95
N LYS A 120 5.01 -16.87 -7.94
CA LYS A 120 5.42 -17.58 -6.72
C LYS A 120 4.20 -18.14 -5.97
N LEU A 121 3.16 -17.32 -5.72
CA LEU A 121 1.97 -17.76 -4.99
C LEU A 121 1.16 -18.82 -5.72
N ALA A 122 1.19 -18.86 -7.06
CA ALA A 122 0.45 -19.84 -7.87
C ALA A 122 0.92 -21.28 -7.64
N GLU A 123 2.18 -21.49 -7.31
CA GLU A 123 2.77 -22.80 -7.02
C GLU A 123 2.33 -23.37 -5.66
N GLY A 124 1.71 -22.53 -4.82
CA GLY A 124 1.41 -22.85 -3.43
C GLY A 124 2.66 -22.77 -2.57
N LEU A 125 2.62 -21.95 -1.52
CA LEU A 125 3.78 -21.67 -0.67
C LEU A 125 3.49 -22.00 0.79
N THR A 126 4.53 -22.39 1.51
CA THR A 126 4.50 -22.38 2.99
C THR A 126 4.37 -20.94 3.51
N GLY A 127 4.05 -20.77 4.79
CA GLY A 127 3.96 -19.43 5.38
C GLY A 127 5.25 -18.63 5.25
N GLY A 128 6.40 -19.25 5.48
CA GLY A 128 7.70 -18.61 5.35
C GLY A 128 8.03 -18.20 3.90
N GLU A 129 7.78 -19.09 2.93
CA GLU A 129 7.96 -18.77 1.52
C GLU A 129 7.03 -17.63 1.05
N ALA A 130 5.79 -17.60 1.53
CA ALA A 130 4.85 -16.54 1.22
C ALA A 130 5.25 -15.21 1.87
N ALA A 131 5.76 -15.23 3.11
CA ALA A 131 6.34 -14.07 3.77
C ALA A 131 7.55 -13.54 2.98
N GLN A 132 8.47 -14.42 2.57
CA GLN A 132 9.63 -14.05 1.76
C GLN A 132 9.21 -13.48 0.40
N ALA A 133 8.20 -14.04 -0.26
CA ALA A 133 7.71 -13.52 -1.52
C ALA A 133 7.13 -12.10 -1.39
N LEU A 134 6.49 -11.77 -0.26
CA LEU A 134 6.05 -10.41 0.04
C LEU A 134 7.22 -9.48 0.34
N LEU A 135 8.22 -9.93 1.10
CA LEU A 135 9.44 -9.14 1.35
C LEU A 135 10.17 -8.82 0.05
N ASP A 136 10.34 -9.80 -0.83
CA ASP A 136 10.95 -9.60 -2.16
C ASP A 136 10.18 -8.58 -3.01
N LEU A 137 8.84 -8.54 -2.90
CA LEU A 137 8.03 -7.49 -3.52
C LEU A 137 8.36 -6.12 -2.93
N LEU A 138 8.31 -6.00 -1.58
CA LEU A 138 8.52 -4.72 -0.88
C LEU A 138 9.92 -4.16 -1.13
N GLU A 139 10.94 -5.02 -1.16
CA GLU A 139 12.30 -4.64 -1.54
C GLU A 139 12.38 -4.22 -3.01
N GLY A 140 11.75 -4.99 -3.90
CA GLY A 140 11.75 -4.74 -5.34
C GLY A 140 11.10 -3.42 -5.77
N ILE A 141 10.18 -2.91 -4.98
CA ILE A 141 9.58 -1.57 -5.15
C ILE A 141 10.23 -0.49 -4.29
N ASN A 142 11.29 -0.83 -3.56
CA ASN A 142 11.98 0.06 -2.63
C ASN A 142 11.06 0.66 -1.55
N ALA A 143 10.11 -0.14 -1.04
CA ALA A 143 9.09 0.30 -0.08
C ALA A 143 9.68 0.95 1.19
N PRO A 144 10.77 0.45 1.82
CA PRO A 144 11.33 1.09 3.00
C PRO A 144 11.73 2.55 2.77
N GLU A 145 12.34 2.86 1.62
CA GLU A 145 12.73 4.23 1.29
C GLU A 145 11.51 5.10 0.95
N ASN A 146 10.53 4.56 0.22
CA ASN A 146 9.29 5.26 -0.09
C ASN A 146 8.51 5.60 1.20
N ILE A 147 8.53 4.71 2.20
CA ILE A 147 7.94 4.97 3.53
C ILE A 147 8.66 6.13 4.24
N ARG A 148 10.00 6.16 4.22
CA ARG A 148 10.78 7.26 4.81
C ARG A 148 10.47 8.60 4.12
N LEU A 149 10.40 8.61 2.79
CA LEU A 149 10.04 9.81 2.03
C LEU A 149 8.63 10.29 2.36
N LEU A 150 7.67 9.38 2.48
CA LEU A 150 6.29 9.71 2.89
C LEU A 150 6.26 10.25 4.32
N ALA A 151 6.96 9.59 5.26
CA ALA A 151 7.05 10.03 6.65
C ALA A 151 7.68 11.43 6.76
N GLY A 152 8.73 11.72 5.99
CA GLY A 152 9.36 13.04 5.91
C GLY A 152 8.38 14.13 5.47
N ARG A 153 7.63 13.89 4.39
CA ARG A 153 6.60 14.83 3.89
C ARG A 153 5.48 15.07 4.92
N LEU A 154 5.05 14.03 5.63
CA LEU A 154 4.04 14.16 6.69
C LEU A 154 4.57 14.95 7.90
N ALA A 155 5.83 14.78 8.27
CA ALA A 155 6.46 15.53 9.35
C ALA A 155 6.54 17.03 9.02
N GLU A 156 6.91 17.39 7.78
CA GLU A 156 6.92 18.79 7.30
C GLU A 156 5.53 19.44 7.33
N GLN A 157 4.48 18.67 7.14
CA GLN A 157 3.07 19.13 7.19
C GLN A 157 2.51 19.24 8.62
N VAL A 158 3.37 19.18 9.65
CA VAL A 158 2.97 19.19 11.08
C VAL A 158 2.10 17.99 11.47
N GLU A 159 2.29 16.86 10.80
CA GLU A 159 1.63 15.58 11.08
C GLU A 159 2.62 14.55 11.68
N GLU A 160 3.50 14.98 12.58
CA GLU A 160 4.55 14.13 13.20
C GLU A 160 3.98 12.81 13.76
N GLY A 161 2.78 12.84 14.32
CA GLY A 161 2.13 11.63 14.83
C GLY A 161 1.82 10.59 13.75
N ARG A 162 1.61 11.02 12.49
CA ARG A 162 1.41 10.11 11.35
C ARG A 162 2.71 9.52 10.84
N ALA A 163 3.79 10.30 10.86
CA ALA A 163 5.12 9.81 10.50
C ALA A 163 5.55 8.66 11.43
N LEU A 164 5.42 8.85 12.75
CA LEU A 164 5.72 7.81 13.74
C LEU A 164 4.78 6.61 13.66
N GLU A 165 3.53 6.80 13.23
CA GLU A 165 2.58 5.71 13.00
C GLU A 165 3.04 4.79 11.86
N LEU A 166 3.64 5.35 10.80
CA LEU A 166 4.17 4.55 9.68
C LEU A 166 5.28 3.60 10.13
N ASP A 167 6.24 4.08 10.93
CA ASP A 167 7.33 3.25 11.45
C ASP A 167 6.80 2.08 12.29
N ARG A 168 5.84 2.36 13.18
CA ARG A 168 5.21 1.32 13.99
C ARG A 168 4.44 0.29 13.16
N ILE A 169 3.74 0.74 12.13
CA ILE A 169 3.00 -0.18 11.25
C ILE A 169 3.97 -1.02 10.44
N TRP A 170 5.12 -0.46 10.04
CA TRP A 170 6.17 -1.23 9.40
C TRP A 170 6.73 -2.32 10.31
N GLU A 171 7.06 -2.01 11.56
CA GLU A 171 7.49 -2.99 12.57
C GLU A 171 6.42 -4.08 12.76
N LEU A 172 5.16 -3.70 12.92
CA LEU A 172 4.05 -4.65 13.04
C LEU A 172 3.89 -5.54 11.81
N LEU A 173 4.16 -5.04 10.61
CA LEU A 173 4.16 -5.83 9.39
C LEU A 173 5.28 -6.86 9.42
N MET A 174 6.50 -6.48 9.82
CA MET A 174 7.63 -7.41 9.93
C MET A 174 7.33 -8.53 10.96
N ASP A 175 6.87 -8.19 12.16
CA ASP A 175 6.45 -9.17 13.18
C ASP A 175 5.36 -10.11 12.68
N MET A 176 4.48 -9.60 11.83
CA MET A 176 3.39 -10.40 11.27
C MET A 176 3.91 -11.40 10.21
N LEU A 177 4.87 -11.00 9.39
CA LEU A 177 5.51 -11.89 8.41
C LEU A 177 6.30 -13.01 9.12
N ASP A 178 7.01 -12.70 10.21
CA ASP A 178 7.67 -13.70 11.05
C ASP A 178 6.66 -14.66 11.69
N SER A 179 5.50 -14.13 12.13
CA SER A 179 4.42 -14.94 12.67
C SER A 179 3.80 -15.88 11.63
N LEU A 180 3.71 -15.44 10.37
CA LEU A 180 3.20 -16.23 9.27
C LEU A 180 4.08 -17.46 9.01
N GLU A 181 5.39 -17.32 9.08
CA GLU A 181 6.34 -18.43 9.01
C GLU A 181 6.07 -19.45 10.11
N THR A 182 5.90 -18.98 11.36
CA THR A 182 5.71 -19.85 12.53
C THR A 182 4.37 -20.60 12.47
N VAL A 183 3.28 -19.94 12.09
CA VAL A 183 1.91 -20.50 12.09
C VAL A 183 1.71 -21.50 10.95
N SER A 184 2.39 -21.31 9.81
CA SER A 184 2.19 -22.11 8.60
C SER A 184 3.46 -22.79 8.11
N ARG A 185 4.37 -23.15 9.03
CA ARG A 185 5.70 -23.73 8.70
C ARG A 185 5.62 -24.96 7.79
N ASP A 186 4.69 -25.88 8.07
CA ASP A 186 4.58 -27.17 7.38
C ASP A 186 3.33 -27.28 6.49
N ARG A 187 2.61 -26.17 6.29
CA ARG A 187 1.36 -26.16 5.53
C ARG A 187 1.51 -25.30 4.28
N VAL A 188 1.29 -25.94 3.13
CA VAL A 188 1.18 -25.21 1.86
C VAL A 188 -0.15 -24.44 1.83
N LEU A 189 -0.05 -23.15 1.63
CA LEU A 189 -1.18 -22.23 1.50
C LEU A 189 -1.54 -22.07 0.02
N SER A 190 -2.81 -22.24 -0.31
CA SER A 190 -3.29 -21.78 -1.62
C SER A 190 -3.33 -20.25 -1.64
N PRO A 191 -3.28 -19.61 -2.84
CA PRO A 191 -3.34 -18.15 -2.95
C PRO A 191 -4.52 -17.53 -2.19
N LYS A 192 -5.70 -18.16 -2.26
CA LYS A 192 -6.88 -17.71 -1.53
C LYS A 192 -6.70 -17.77 -0.01
N LYS A 193 -6.19 -18.88 0.51
CA LYS A 193 -5.96 -19.05 1.97
C LYS A 193 -4.90 -18.07 2.47
N PHE A 194 -3.87 -17.82 1.68
CA PHE A 194 -2.86 -16.81 1.99
C PHE A 194 -3.48 -15.42 2.13
N LEU A 195 -4.28 -15.00 1.14
CA LEU A 195 -4.94 -13.69 1.18
C LEU A 195 -5.91 -13.57 2.38
N ASP A 196 -6.70 -14.62 2.66
CA ASP A 196 -7.64 -14.63 3.78
C ASP A 196 -6.90 -14.55 5.13
N LEU A 197 -5.79 -15.28 5.28
CA LEU A 197 -4.95 -15.25 6.47
C LEU A 197 -4.29 -13.87 6.66
N LEU A 198 -3.73 -13.30 5.58
CA LEU A 198 -3.13 -11.97 5.61
C LEU A 198 -4.14 -10.90 6.06
N LYS A 199 -5.36 -10.93 5.52
CA LYS A 199 -6.45 -10.04 5.94
C LYS A 199 -6.81 -10.21 7.40
N LEU A 200 -6.92 -11.45 7.86
CA LEU A 200 -7.23 -11.75 9.27
C LEU A 200 -6.15 -11.18 10.19
N MET A 201 -4.88 -11.41 9.87
CA MET A 201 -3.75 -10.92 10.67
C MET A 201 -3.69 -9.40 10.73
N MET A 202 -3.99 -8.71 9.61
CA MET A 202 -4.06 -7.25 9.56
C MET A 202 -5.23 -6.68 10.36
N ASN A 203 -6.41 -7.34 10.35
CA ASN A 203 -7.60 -6.85 11.05
C ASN A 203 -7.54 -7.03 12.58
N ILE A 204 -6.79 -8.00 13.08
CA ILE A 204 -6.70 -8.27 14.52
C ILE A 204 -5.85 -7.21 15.23
N ARG A 205 -4.95 -6.54 14.54
CA ARG A 205 -4.02 -5.58 15.14
C ARG A 205 -4.55 -4.15 15.03
N THR A 206 -4.71 -3.50 16.17
CA THR A 206 -4.97 -2.05 16.26
C THR A 206 -3.74 -1.36 16.79
N VAL A 207 -3.30 -0.31 16.10
CA VAL A 207 -2.21 0.54 16.59
C VAL A 207 -2.79 1.49 17.63
N GLY A 208 -2.40 1.29 18.90
CA GLY A 208 -2.63 2.28 19.95
C GLY A 208 -1.57 3.37 19.85
N SER A 209 -1.99 4.63 19.75
CA SER A 209 -1.06 5.76 19.95
C SER A 209 -0.68 5.85 21.43
N LEU A 210 0.61 6.05 21.72
CA LEU A 210 1.09 6.31 23.07
C LEU A 210 1.28 7.83 23.24
N PRO A 211 0.98 8.41 24.43
CA PRO A 211 1.32 9.79 24.73
C PRO A 211 2.81 10.02 24.55
N GLN A 212 3.21 11.10 23.86
CA GLN A 212 4.59 11.44 23.61
C GLN A 212 5.21 12.33 24.68
N GLY A 213 4.38 12.99 25.50
CA GLY A 213 4.81 13.90 26.55
C GLY A 213 4.04 13.72 27.85
N LEU A 214 4.65 14.15 28.97
CA LEU A 214 4.02 14.16 30.28
C LEU A 214 3.01 15.34 30.45
N ASP A 215 3.09 16.37 29.58
CA ASP A 215 2.28 17.58 29.62
C ASP A 215 1.31 17.66 28.40
N GLU A 216 0.62 16.58 28.09
CA GLU A 216 -0.36 16.54 27.00
C GLU A 216 -1.77 16.41 27.53
N VAL A 217 -2.70 17.18 26.98
CA VAL A 217 -4.13 16.99 27.25
C VAL A 217 -4.64 15.80 26.43
N THR A 218 -5.05 14.75 27.13
CA THR A 218 -5.60 13.55 26.48
C THR A 218 -7.03 13.78 26.04
N ILE A 219 -7.29 13.63 24.72
CA ILE A 219 -8.63 13.59 24.16
C ILE A 219 -8.93 12.14 23.79
N GLY A 220 -9.93 11.53 24.40
CA GLY A 220 -10.34 10.15 24.14
C GLY A 220 -11.84 10.00 24.06
N SER A 221 -12.32 8.83 23.65
CA SER A 221 -13.74 8.46 23.71
C SER A 221 -14.16 8.24 25.17
N ALA A 222 -15.33 8.76 25.54
CA ALA A 222 -15.88 8.65 26.90
C ALA A 222 -15.98 7.20 27.41
N ASP A 223 -16.10 6.24 26.53
CA ASP A 223 -16.18 4.81 26.84
C ASP A 223 -14.85 4.20 27.34
N ARG A 224 -13.76 4.96 27.27
CA ARG A 224 -12.39 4.49 27.58
C ARG A 224 -11.74 5.21 28.75
N ILE A 225 -12.36 6.23 29.28
CA ILE A 225 -11.88 6.93 30.48
C ILE A 225 -12.36 6.12 31.68
N ARG A 226 -11.51 5.24 32.16
CA ARG A 226 -11.63 4.58 33.47
C ARG A 226 -10.54 5.07 34.39
#